data_a37ccb30a83f90bd0df2fde117f0aaa4
#
_entry.id   a37ccb30a83f90bd0df2fde117f0aaa4
#
_cell.length_a   1.000
_cell.length_b   1.000
_cell.length_c   1.000
_cell.angle_alpha   90.00
_cell.angle_beta   90.00
_cell.angle_gamma   90.00
#
_symmetry.space_group_name_H-M   'P 1'
#
loop_
_entity.id
_entity.type
_entity.pdbx_description
1 polymer ?
#
loop_
_entity_poly.entity_id
_entity_poly.type
_entity_poly.pdbx_seq_one_letter_code
_entity_poly.pdbx_strand_id
1 'polypeptide(L)'
;LNLSEANENFLIGPLSNEIISNIDGLILKNNALFLNDAKDNYSISLNQKSQIFSLENYLSKNSVNRIGIIEDTGGSSELANQFKSEWFNVGRDSITIKVNNDPSKSIENFMDVAESKIRFSLIEKASFSDIEFVPRTRKDFKQIVIFADDLGKLYEIASLVRFNYGLDYEIFSLTSNFNSRIDANEISLHDIKLVDHTYENKFSYDLSKSRSFCLGFDAMLISFAIANNLKGELRGLLGIYKITSEKVTLESYIN
;
A
#
# COMPACT_ATOMS: atom_id res chain seq x y z
N LEU A 1 -22.45 -26.46 -16.08
CA LEU A 1 -21.16 -26.57 -16.73
C LEU A 1 -20.48 -27.83 -16.23
N ASN A 2 -20.23 -28.79 -17.14
CA ASN A 2 -19.57 -30.02 -16.81
C ASN A 2 -18.05 -29.75 -16.79
N LEU A 3 -17.48 -29.48 -15.63
CA LEU A 3 -16.07 -29.11 -15.45
C LEU A 3 -15.09 -30.23 -15.83
N SER A 4 -15.59 -31.46 -16.03
CA SER A 4 -14.77 -32.61 -16.45
C SER A 4 -14.35 -32.59 -17.92
N GLU A 5 -14.97 -31.76 -18.76
CA GLU A 5 -14.62 -31.58 -20.18
C GLU A 5 -13.67 -30.40 -20.43
N ALA A 6 -13.17 -29.76 -19.35
CA ALA A 6 -12.38 -28.51 -19.42
C ALA A 6 -10.91 -28.69 -19.83
N ASN A 7 -10.52 -29.85 -20.37
CA ASN A 7 -9.12 -30.07 -20.80
C ASN A 7 -8.67 -29.20 -21.99
N GLU A 8 -9.55 -28.47 -22.63
CA GLU A 8 -9.22 -27.54 -23.73
C GLU A 8 -9.55 -26.07 -23.43
N ASN A 9 -10.23 -25.77 -22.30
CA ASN A 9 -10.69 -24.42 -21.98
C ASN A 9 -10.05 -23.93 -20.70
N PHE A 10 -9.49 -22.73 -20.74
CA PHE A 10 -8.98 -22.03 -19.56
C PHE A 10 -10.11 -21.23 -18.88
N LEU A 11 -10.32 -21.43 -17.58
CA LEU A 11 -11.33 -20.72 -16.82
C LEU A 11 -10.75 -19.42 -16.25
N ILE A 12 -11.37 -18.27 -16.52
CA ILE A 12 -11.07 -16.98 -15.89
C ILE A 12 -12.27 -16.59 -15.01
N GLY A 13 -12.04 -16.42 -13.72
CA GLY A 13 -13.08 -16.19 -12.70
C GLY A 13 -13.20 -17.36 -11.75
N PRO A 14 -14.15 -17.31 -10.80
CA PRO A 14 -15.08 -16.22 -10.50
C PRO A 14 -14.42 -15.07 -9.72
N LEU A 15 -15.18 -13.98 -9.55
CA LEU A 15 -14.82 -12.83 -8.71
C LEU A 15 -15.40 -12.96 -7.29
N SER A 16 -16.50 -13.70 -7.12
CA SER A 16 -17.19 -13.85 -5.84
C SER A 16 -16.47 -14.83 -4.92
N ASN A 17 -16.13 -14.38 -3.70
CA ASN A 17 -15.52 -15.22 -2.66
C ASN A 17 -16.39 -16.41 -2.28
N GLU A 18 -17.73 -16.27 -2.27
CA GLU A 18 -18.66 -17.35 -1.97
C GLU A 18 -18.56 -18.48 -3.01
N ILE A 19 -18.48 -18.12 -4.30
CA ILE A 19 -18.32 -19.10 -5.36
C ILE A 19 -16.95 -19.75 -5.27
N ILE A 20 -15.89 -18.96 -5.03
CA ILE A 20 -14.52 -19.48 -4.89
C ILE A 20 -14.45 -20.50 -3.77
N SER A 21 -14.99 -20.19 -2.58
CA SER A 21 -14.96 -21.11 -1.43
C SER A 21 -15.62 -22.46 -1.70
N ASN A 22 -16.60 -22.50 -2.60
CA ASN A 22 -17.30 -23.72 -2.98
C ASN A 22 -16.55 -24.58 -4.02
N ILE A 23 -15.64 -23.98 -4.81
CA ILE A 23 -14.94 -24.66 -5.90
C ILE A 23 -13.42 -24.74 -5.69
N ASP A 24 -12.88 -24.08 -4.66
CA ASP A 24 -11.42 -24.02 -4.41
C ASP A 24 -10.78 -25.40 -4.12
N GLY A 25 -11.59 -26.37 -3.65
CA GLY A 25 -11.15 -27.75 -3.51
C GLY A 25 -11.02 -28.54 -4.84
N LEU A 26 -11.45 -27.95 -5.96
CA LEU A 26 -11.26 -28.53 -7.27
C LEU A 26 -9.89 -28.10 -7.80
N ILE A 27 -8.96 -29.03 -7.94
CA ILE A 27 -7.61 -28.75 -8.44
C ILE A 27 -7.66 -28.42 -9.94
N LEU A 28 -7.81 -27.13 -10.25
CA LEU A 28 -7.83 -26.60 -11.62
C LEU A 28 -6.52 -25.90 -11.99
N LYS A 29 -5.43 -26.16 -11.27
CA LYS A 29 -4.19 -25.36 -11.24
C LYS A 29 -3.68 -24.85 -12.59
N ASN A 30 -3.73 -25.64 -13.62
CA ASN A 30 -3.19 -25.24 -14.92
C ASN A 30 -4.26 -24.71 -15.90
N ASN A 31 -5.52 -24.75 -15.52
CA ASN A 31 -6.65 -24.44 -16.41
C ASN A 31 -7.58 -23.37 -15.82
N ALA A 32 -7.21 -22.76 -14.70
CA ALA A 32 -8.01 -21.72 -14.09
C ALA A 32 -7.17 -20.59 -13.48
N LEU A 33 -7.73 -19.38 -13.54
CA LEU A 33 -7.27 -18.20 -12.82
C LEU A 33 -8.47 -17.58 -12.10
N PHE A 34 -8.46 -17.59 -10.77
CA PHE A 34 -9.48 -16.96 -9.97
C PHE A 34 -9.23 -15.45 -9.85
N LEU A 35 -10.30 -14.65 -9.86
CA LEU A 35 -10.22 -13.19 -9.78
C LEU A 35 -10.41 -12.66 -8.35
N ASN A 36 -10.23 -13.53 -7.37
CA ASN A 36 -10.15 -13.22 -5.95
C ASN A 36 -9.35 -14.31 -5.23
N ASP A 37 -9.11 -14.16 -3.94
CA ASP A 37 -8.25 -15.06 -3.18
C ASP A 37 -8.70 -16.53 -3.26
N ALA A 38 -7.82 -17.40 -3.72
CA ALA A 38 -7.98 -18.84 -3.72
C ALA A 38 -6.73 -19.47 -3.06
N LYS A 39 -6.93 -20.60 -2.33
CA LYS A 39 -5.84 -21.23 -1.58
C LYS A 39 -4.98 -22.15 -2.46
N ASP A 40 -5.64 -22.96 -3.29
CA ASP A 40 -5.01 -24.06 -4.00
C ASP A 40 -4.88 -23.83 -5.51
N ASN A 41 -5.39 -22.72 -6.02
CA ASN A 41 -5.42 -22.37 -7.42
C ASN A 41 -4.72 -21.04 -7.70
N TYR A 42 -4.35 -20.79 -8.95
CA TYR A 42 -3.88 -19.49 -9.35
C TYR A 42 -4.95 -18.43 -9.11
N SER A 43 -4.59 -17.35 -8.45
CA SER A 43 -5.51 -16.25 -8.17
C SER A 43 -4.82 -14.90 -8.28
N ILE A 44 -5.59 -13.89 -8.66
CA ILE A 44 -5.22 -12.48 -8.58
C ILE A 44 -6.30 -11.74 -7.81
N SER A 45 -5.90 -10.90 -6.88
CA SER A 45 -6.81 -10.21 -5.99
C SER A 45 -6.41 -8.74 -5.88
N LEU A 46 -7.41 -7.85 -5.96
CA LEU A 46 -7.26 -6.41 -5.78
C LEU A 46 -7.73 -6.01 -4.38
N ASN A 47 -7.19 -6.66 -3.37
CA ASN A 47 -7.59 -6.45 -1.98
C ASN A 47 -6.51 -5.69 -1.19
N GLN A 48 -6.82 -5.42 0.07
CA GLN A 48 -5.93 -4.74 1.00
C GLN A 48 -4.59 -5.46 1.19
N LYS A 49 -4.60 -6.80 1.19
CA LYS A 49 -3.38 -7.61 1.35
C LYS A 49 -2.42 -7.41 0.19
N SER A 50 -2.92 -7.32 -1.04
CA SER A 50 -2.07 -7.07 -2.21
C SER A 50 -1.46 -5.67 -2.19
N GLN A 51 -2.14 -4.67 -1.64
CA GLN A 51 -1.58 -3.33 -1.44
C GLN A 51 -0.50 -3.33 -0.35
N ILE A 52 -0.73 -4.00 0.78
CA ILE A 52 0.28 -4.18 1.83
C ILE A 52 1.53 -4.84 1.25
N PHE A 53 1.37 -5.96 0.55
CA PHE A 53 2.47 -6.67 -0.09
C PHE A 53 3.25 -5.79 -1.07
N SER A 54 2.54 -4.97 -1.86
CA SER A 54 3.17 -4.04 -2.81
C SER A 54 3.99 -2.97 -2.11
N LEU A 55 3.46 -2.39 -1.01
CA LEU A 55 4.18 -1.41 -0.21
C LEU A 55 5.42 -2.01 0.45
N GLU A 56 5.29 -3.20 1.04
CA GLU A 56 6.42 -3.90 1.66
C GLU A 56 7.53 -4.20 0.65
N ASN A 57 7.18 -4.68 -0.54
CA ASN A 57 8.14 -4.95 -1.60
C ASN A 57 8.84 -3.67 -2.05
N TYR A 58 8.10 -2.56 -2.22
CA TYR A 58 8.68 -1.27 -2.58
C TYR A 58 9.68 -0.79 -1.53
N LEU A 59 9.28 -0.77 -0.26
CA LEU A 59 10.15 -0.36 0.84
C LEU A 59 11.37 -1.29 0.98
N SER A 60 11.18 -2.58 0.72
CA SER A 60 12.25 -3.58 0.73
C SER A 60 13.29 -3.34 -0.34
N LYS A 61 12.85 -3.10 -1.56
CA LYS A 61 13.74 -2.81 -2.71
C LYS A 61 14.56 -1.54 -2.47
N ASN A 62 14.01 -0.59 -1.73
CA ASN A 62 14.69 0.64 -1.33
C ASN A 62 15.52 0.50 -0.04
N SER A 63 15.76 -0.73 0.43
CA SER A 63 16.58 -1.03 1.62
C SER A 63 16.10 -0.33 2.90
N VAL A 64 14.78 -0.10 3.01
CA VAL A 64 14.18 0.52 4.19
C VAL A 64 14.08 -0.51 5.31
N ASN A 65 14.71 -0.23 6.46
CA ASN A 65 14.71 -1.12 7.62
C ASN A 65 13.81 -0.63 8.76
N ARG A 66 13.52 0.67 8.81
CA ARG A 66 12.71 1.30 9.84
C ARG A 66 11.78 2.32 9.23
N ILE A 67 10.53 2.34 9.69
CA ILE A 67 9.48 3.24 9.21
C ILE A 67 8.71 3.87 10.37
N GLY A 68 8.10 5.01 10.10
CA GLY A 68 7.07 5.60 10.95
C GLY A 68 5.69 5.10 10.52
N ILE A 69 4.84 4.78 11.48
CA ILE A 69 3.44 4.42 11.24
C ILE A 69 2.55 5.39 12.02
N ILE A 70 1.64 6.03 11.33
CA ILE A 70 0.65 6.92 11.93
C ILE A 70 -0.73 6.30 11.69
N GLU A 71 -1.44 6.03 12.78
CA GLU A 71 -2.79 5.47 12.77
C GLU A 71 -3.79 6.54 13.23
N ASP A 72 -4.86 6.74 12.47
CA ASP A 72 -6.05 7.43 12.95
C ASP A 72 -6.79 6.54 13.96
N THR A 73 -7.58 7.16 14.84
CA THR A 73 -8.32 6.45 15.92
C THR A 73 -9.53 5.66 15.45
N GLY A 74 -9.86 5.71 14.16
CA GLY A 74 -11.00 5.01 13.57
C GLY A 74 -10.76 3.53 13.22
N GLY A 75 -11.40 3.05 12.16
CA GLY A 75 -11.39 1.63 11.75
C GLY A 75 -10.11 1.13 11.09
N SER A 76 -9.18 2.02 10.74
CA SER A 76 -7.91 1.67 10.06
C SER A 76 -6.92 0.84 10.89
N SER A 77 -7.21 0.67 12.19
CA SER A 77 -6.32 -0.05 13.13
C SER A 77 -6.08 -1.52 12.76
N GLU A 78 -7.02 -2.21 12.15
CA GLU A 78 -6.85 -3.62 11.75
C GLU A 78 -5.82 -3.74 10.63
N LEU A 79 -5.93 -2.88 9.63
CA LEU A 79 -5.01 -2.85 8.49
C LEU A 79 -3.59 -2.43 8.92
N ALA A 80 -3.50 -1.43 9.81
CA ALA A 80 -2.24 -1.03 10.40
C ALA A 80 -1.58 -2.16 11.20
N ASN A 81 -2.37 -2.95 11.95
CA ASN A 81 -1.86 -4.10 12.68
C ASN A 81 -1.40 -5.22 11.76
N GLN A 82 -2.14 -5.49 10.67
CA GLN A 82 -1.73 -6.45 9.67
C GLN A 82 -0.39 -6.04 9.05
N PHE A 83 -0.28 -4.81 8.57
CA PHE A 83 0.95 -4.28 7.99
C PHE A 83 2.14 -4.36 8.97
N LYS A 84 1.94 -3.96 10.23
CA LYS A 84 2.98 -4.05 11.27
C LYS A 84 3.44 -5.48 11.49
N SER A 85 2.50 -6.43 11.54
CA SER A 85 2.83 -7.85 11.73
C SER A 85 3.66 -8.38 10.56
N GLU A 86 3.26 -8.09 9.33
CA GLU A 86 3.99 -8.52 8.14
C GLU A 86 5.37 -7.86 8.07
N TRP A 87 5.47 -6.55 8.34
CA TRP A 87 6.72 -5.79 8.41
C TRP A 87 7.71 -6.33 9.44
N PHE A 88 7.21 -6.69 10.63
CA PHE A 88 8.00 -7.28 11.69
C PHE A 88 8.47 -8.71 11.34
N ASN A 89 7.63 -9.52 10.72
CA ASN A 89 7.96 -10.89 10.32
C ASN A 89 9.13 -10.98 9.34
N VAL A 90 9.38 -9.93 8.56
CA VAL A 90 10.56 -9.84 7.69
C VAL A 90 11.78 -9.21 8.37
N GLY A 91 11.76 -9.11 9.72
CA GLY A 91 12.90 -8.67 10.54
C GLY A 91 13.12 -7.16 10.56
N ARG A 92 12.09 -6.35 10.29
CA ARG A 92 12.16 -4.89 10.24
C ARG A 92 11.48 -4.22 11.41
N ASP A 93 11.80 -2.95 11.64
CA ASP A 93 11.34 -2.17 12.79
C ASP A 93 10.37 -1.05 12.36
N SER A 94 9.50 -0.65 13.29
CA SER A 94 8.58 0.46 13.08
C SER A 94 8.33 1.23 14.38
N ILE A 95 8.12 2.53 14.24
CA ILE A 95 7.65 3.37 15.34
C ILE A 95 6.23 3.79 15.01
N THR A 96 5.31 3.45 15.91
CA THR A 96 3.88 3.69 15.69
C THR A 96 3.35 4.74 16.67
N ILE A 97 2.50 5.63 16.15
CA ILE A 97 1.69 6.53 16.95
C ILE A 97 0.22 6.38 16.56
N LYS A 98 -0.67 6.48 17.55
CA LYS A 98 -2.10 6.71 17.33
C LYS A 98 -2.40 8.18 17.53
N VAL A 99 -3.00 8.78 16.51
CA VAL A 99 -3.44 10.17 16.57
C VAL A 99 -4.65 10.25 17.51
N ASN A 100 -4.55 11.07 18.54
CA ASN A 100 -5.61 11.26 19.53
C ASN A 100 -6.40 12.55 19.25
N ASN A 101 -7.13 13.05 20.25
CA ASN A 101 -7.96 14.26 20.17
C ASN A 101 -7.17 15.54 19.82
N ASP A 102 -5.84 15.52 19.94
CA ASP A 102 -4.95 16.61 19.52
C ASP A 102 -3.95 16.07 18.48
N PRO A 103 -4.34 16.04 17.19
CA PRO A 103 -3.48 15.55 16.13
C PRO A 103 -2.18 16.34 16.02
N SER A 104 -2.24 17.65 16.19
CA SER A 104 -1.06 18.52 16.08
C SER A 104 0.02 18.14 17.09
N LYS A 105 -0.36 18.00 18.36
CA LYS A 105 0.56 17.61 19.42
C LYS A 105 1.06 16.19 19.27
N SER A 106 0.20 15.27 18.81
CA SER A 106 0.57 13.88 18.53
C SER A 106 1.67 13.80 17.49
N ILE A 107 1.52 14.52 16.37
CA ILE A 107 2.50 14.55 15.27
C ILE A 107 3.77 15.30 15.70
N GLU A 108 3.65 16.42 16.41
CA GLU A 108 4.81 17.15 16.93
C GLU A 108 5.72 16.26 17.79
N ASN A 109 5.12 15.48 18.69
CA ASN A 109 5.84 14.51 19.53
C ASN A 109 6.43 13.36 18.70
N PHE A 110 5.66 12.81 17.76
CA PHE A 110 6.12 11.74 16.89
C PHE A 110 7.33 12.15 16.05
N MET A 111 7.38 13.40 15.62
CA MET A 111 8.48 13.97 14.83
C MET A 111 9.68 14.43 15.68
N ASP A 112 9.63 14.28 17.02
CA ASP A 112 10.63 14.77 18.00
C ASP A 112 10.83 16.31 18.00
N VAL A 113 9.92 17.06 17.39
CA VAL A 113 9.99 18.52 17.32
C VAL A 113 9.80 19.14 18.71
N ALA A 114 8.88 18.62 19.51
CA ALA A 114 8.66 19.06 20.89
C ALA A 114 9.94 18.94 21.72
N GLU A 115 10.62 17.79 21.66
CA GLU A 115 11.91 17.60 22.34
C GLU A 115 13.02 18.52 21.82
N SER A 116 13.06 18.78 20.52
CA SER A 116 14.01 19.71 19.93
C SER A 116 13.81 21.14 20.48
N LYS A 117 12.55 21.58 20.64
CA LYS A 117 12.19 22.88 21.26
C LYS A 117 12.61 22.96 22.74
N ILE A 118 12.37 21.89 23.50
CA ILE A 118 12.77 21.81 24.91
C ILE A 118 14.28 21.89 25.04
N ARG A 119 15.01 21.13 24.26
CA ARG A 119 16.49 21.19 24.26
C ARG A 119 17.02 22.56 23.91
N PHE A 120 16.41 23.23 22.92
CA PHE A 120 16.77 24.59 22.57
C PHE A 120 16.55 25.56 23.73
N SER A 121 15.40 25.54 24.40
CA SER A 121 15.11 26.42 25.55
C SER A 121 16.09 26.28 26.71
N LEU A 122 16.65 25.08 26.90
CA LEU A 122 17.71 24.86 27.89
C LEU A 122 19.05 25.48 27.45
N ILE A 123 19.39 25.37 26.17
CA ILE A 123 20.61 25.96 25.62
C ILE A 123 20.52 27.49 25.62
N GLU A 124 19.38 28.03 25.20
CA GLU A 124 19.14 29.48 25.19
C GLU A 124 19.31 30.09 26.58
N LYS A 125 18.74 29.44 27.63
CA LYS A 125 18.94 29.88 29.03
C LYS A 125 20.38 29.83 29.53
N ALA A 126 21.18 28.96 28.95
CA ALA A 126 22.61 28.82 29.30
C ALA A 126 23.56 29.69 28.42
N SER A 127 23.03 30.21 27.32
CA SER A 127 23.80 31.05 26.37
C SER A 127 23.64 32.53 26.71
N PHE A 128 24.71 33.29 26.47
CA PHE A 128 24.71 34.74 26.58
C PHE A 128 24.54 35.45 25.24
N SER A 129 24.27 34.71 24.16
CA SER A 129 24.13 35.23 22.80
C SER A 129 22.82 34.78 22.19
N ASP A 130 22.30 35.60 21.30
CA ASP A 130 21.13 35.21 20.48
C ASP A 130 21.51 34.04 19.57
N ILE A 131 20.71 32.96 19.65
CA ILE A 131 20.94 31.75 18.88
C ILE A 131 19.76 31.56 17.94
N GLU A 132 20.03 31.46 16.65
CA GLU A 132 19.03 31.08 15.66
C GLU A 132 18.66 29.60 15.81
N PHE A 133 17.36 29.32 15.84
CA PHE A 133 16.86 27.98 16.08
C PHE A 133 15.95 27.49 14.94
N VAL A 134 16.31 26.34 14.41
CA VAL A 134 15.44 25.56 13.53
C VAL A 134 15.21 24.21 14.20
N PRO A 135 13.94 23.84 14.51
CA PRO A 135 13.64 22.55 15.11
C PRO A 135 14.16 21.40 14.26
N ARG A 136 14.68 20.37 14.93
CA ARG A 136 15.15 19.17 14.27
C ARG A 136 14.14 18.05 14.44
N THR A 137 13.78 17.43 13.33
CA THR A 137 13.00 16.19 13.35
C THR A 137 13.91 15.00 13.61
N ARG A 138 13.30 13.88 14.03
CA ARG A 138 13.99 12.60 14.15
C ARG A 138 14.54 12.14 12.80
N LYS A 139 15.60 11.31 12.82
CA LYS A 139 16.29 10.86 11.61
C LYS A 139 16.45 9.35 11.50
N ASP A 140 15.81 8.62 12.39
CA ASP A 140 15.91 7.17 12.48
C ASP A 140 15.06 6.45 11.42
N PHE A 141 14.14 7.17 10.76
CA PHE A 141 13.43 6.76 9.55
C PHE A 141 13.16 7.97 8.65
N LYS A 142 12.81 7.71 7.40
CA LYS A 142 12.39 8.75 6.42
C LYS A 142 11.07 8.41 5.73
N GLN A 143 10.57 7.23 5.91
CA GLN A 143 9.32 6.75 5.35
C GLN A 143 8.24 6.72 6.42
N ILE A 144 7.08 7.27 6.11
CA ILE A 144 5.90 7.28 6.98
C ILE A 144 4.75 6.63 6.23
N VAL A 145 4.10 5.67 6.87
CA VAL A 145 2.87 5.06 6.37
C VAL A 145 1.71 5.58 7.21
N ILE A 146 0.73 6.21 6.57
CA ILE A 146 -0.46 6.74 7.24
C ILE A 146 -1.64 5.83 6.97
N PHE A 147 -2.24 5.32 8.04
CA PHE A 147 -3.50 4.59 8.03
C PHE A 147 -4.60 5.51 8.54
N ALA A 148 -5.40 6.04 7.63
CA ALA A 148 -6.52 6.94 7.93
C ALA A 148 -7.82 6.34 7.39
N ASP A 149 -8.94 6.65 8.05
CA ASP A 149 -10.26 6.13 7.67
C ASP A 149 -10.87 6.88 6.47
N ASP A 150 -10.48 8.13 6.28
CA ASP A 150 -10.94 8.96 5.17
C ASP A 150 -9.82 9.86 4.62
N LEU A 151 -10.06 10.41 3.43
CA LEU A 151 -9.09 11.30 2.76
C LEU A 151 -8.86 12.60 3.51
N GLY A 152 -9.86 13.15 4.19
CA GLY A 152 -9.71 14.38 4.97
C GLY A 152 -8.73 14.19 6.11
N LYS A 153 -8.81 13.06 6.82
CA LYS A 153 -7.86 12.68 7.87
C LYS A 153 -6.47 12.43 7.32
N LEU A 154 -6.37 11.77 6.17
CA LEU A 154 -5.08 11.57 5.50
C LEU A 154 -4.41 12.93 5.21
N TYR A 155 -5.13 13.87 4.62
CA TYR A 155 -4.59 15.20 4.29
C TYR A 155 -4.26 16.00 5.53
N GLU A 156 -5.09 15.96 6.58
CA GLU A 156 -4.82 16.59 7.87
C GLU A 156 -3.50 16.09 8.45
N ILE A 157 -3.33 14.78 8.56
CA ILE A 157 -2.12 14.17 9.13
C ILE A 157 -0.89 14.47 8.27
N ALA A 158 -1.00 14.35 6.95
CA ALA A 158 0.10 14.65 6.04
C ALA A 158 0.51 16.13 6.14
N SER A 159 -0.45 17.05 6.20
CA SER A 159 -0.19 18.49 6.42
C SER A 159 0.53 18.74 7.72
N LEU A 160 0.12 18.09 8.81
CA LEU A 160 0.76 18.21 10.11
C LEU A 160 2.19 17.67 10.12
N VAL A 161 2.46 16.58 9.39
CA VAL A 161 3.84 16.08 9.20
C VAL A 161 4.68 17.13 8.47
N ARG A 162 4.17 17.72 7.38
CA ARG A 162 4.88 18.80 6.64
C ARG A 162 5.09 20.04 7.49
N PHE A 163 4.08 20.47 8.23
CA PHE A 163 4.16 21.60 9.16
C PHE A 163 5.22 21.40 10.26
N ASN A 164 5.39 20.17 10.73
CA ASN A 164 6.39 19.80 11.72
C ASN A 164 7.76 19.46 11.08
N TYR A 165 8.16 20.22 10.05
CA TYR A 165 9.46 20.10 9.39
C TYR A 165 9.71 18.75 8.70
N GLY A 166 8.64 18.04 8.35
CA GLY A 166 8.70 16.74 7.71
C GLY A 166 8.76 16.78 6.18
N LEU A 167 9.36 17.80 5.57
CA LEU A 167 9.45 17.95 4.10
C LEU A 167 10.26 16.82 3.44
N ASP A 168 11.27 16.30 4.13
CA ASP A 168 12.16 15.25 3.62
C ASP A 168 11.59 13.84 3.79
N TYR A 169 10.41 13.69 4.38
CA TYR A 169 9.80 12.37 4.59
C TYR A 169 8.95 11.98 3.40
N GLU A 170 9.07 10.72 2.99
CA GLU A 170 8.16 10.11 2.03
C GLU A 170 6.92 9.61 2.77
N ILE A 171 5.75 10.06 2.34
CA ILE A 171 4.46 9.68 2.94
C ILE A 171 3.76 8.69 2.03
N PHE A 172 3.35 7.56 2.59
CA PHE A 172 2.61 6.50 1.91
C PHE A 172 1.23 6.30 2.54
N SER A 173 0.25 5.94 1.73
CA SER A 173 -1.06 5.46 2.19
C SER A 173 -1.64 4.44 1.22
N LEU A 174 -2.61 3.64 1.70
CA LEU A 174 -3.29 2.60 0.92
C LEU A 174 -4.65 3.11 0.45
N THR A 175 -4.94 2.99 -0.83
CA THR A 175 -6.22 3.47 -1.41
C THR A 175 -7.42 2.63 -1.00
N SER A 176 -7.21 1.38 -0.58
CA SER A 176 -8.28 0.50 -0.11
C SER A 176 -9.03 1.01 1.12
N ASN A 177 -8.47 1.98 1.84
CA ASN A 177 -9.11 2.61 2.99
C ASN A 177 -10.18 3.64 2.61
N PHE A 178 -10.19 4.08 1.34
CA PHE A 178 -11.00 5.23 0.95
C PHE A 178 -12.13 4.82 0.01
N ASN A 179 -13.36 5.14 0.41
CA ASN A 179 -14.56 4.96 -0.41
C ASN A 179 -14.85 6.17 -1.32
N SER A 180 -14.21 7.30 -1.07
CA SER A 180 -14.37 8.53 -1.82
C SER A 180 -13.41 8.60 -3.00
N ARG A 181 -13.80 9.40 -4.02
CA ARG A 181 -12.92 9.68 -5.16
C ARG A 181 -11.70 10.46 -4.70
N ILE A 182 -10.52 9.94 -5.02
CA ILE A 182 -9.25 10.59 -4.72
C ILE A 182 -9.03 11.74 -5.70
N ASP A 183 -8.72 12.93 -5.16
CA ASP A 183 -8.31 14.07 -5.96
C ASP A 183 -6.79 14.06 -6.13
N ALA A 184 -6.35 13.95 -7.38
CA ALA A 184 -4.92 13.90 -7.70
C ALA A 184 -4.19 15.22 -7.35
N ASN A 185 -4.90 16.36 -7.36
CA ASN A 185 -4.29 17.63 -7.00
C ASN A 185 -3.98 17.69 -5.49
N GLU A 186 -4.92 17.23 -4.66
CA GLU A 186 -4.72 17.17 -3.20
C GLU A 186 -3.59 16.20 -2.84
N ILE A 187 -3.53 15.03 -3.47
CA ILE A 187 -2.44 14.08 -3.27
C ILE A 187 -1.10 14.69 -3.64
N SER A 188 -1.01 15.37 -4.77
CA SER A 188 0.20 16.05 -5.22
C SER A 188 0.59 17.20 -4.29
N LEU A 189 -0.39 17.97 -3.81
CA LEU A 189 -0.14 19.10 -2.89
C LEU A 189 0.53 18.64 -1.60
N HIS A 190 0.14 17.48 -1.08
CA HIS A 190 0.70 16.91 0.16
C HIS A 190 1.87 15.96 -0.08
N ASP A 191 2.26 15.75 -1.34
CA ASP A 191 3.33 14.82 -1.73
C ASP A 191 3.15 13.43 -1.10
N ILE A 192 1.93 12.86 -1.27
CA ILE A 192 1.56 11.55 -0.76
C ILE A 192 1.71 10.53 -1.88
N LYS A 193 2.42 9.44 -1.60
CA LYS A 193 2.51 8.28 -2.49
C LYS A 193 1.40 7.30 -2.15
N LEU A 194 0.50 7.09 -3.08
CA LEU A 194 -0.58 6.12 -2.92
C LEU A 194 -0.20 4.76 -3.48
N VAL A 195 -0.41 3.75 -2.66
CA VAL A 195 -0.38 2.37 -3.11
C VAL A 195 -1.77 2.04 -3.64
N ASP A 196 -1.89 1.97 -4.93
CA ASP A 196 -3.16 1.70 -5.59
C ASP A 196 -3.00 0.65 -6.68
N HIS A 197 -4.09 -0.06 -6.95
CA HIS A 197 -4.26 -0.84 -8.17
C HIS A 197 -4.68 0.10 -9.30
N THR A 198 -3.92 1.17 -9.51
CA THR A 198 -4.15 2.12 -10.59
C THR A 198 -3.31 1.77 -11.79
N TYR A 199 -3.91 2.03 -12.87
CA TYR A 199 -3.38 1.94 -14.21
C TYR A 199 -2.28 2.96 -14.46
N GLU A 200 -1.14 2.52 -14.97
CA GLU A 200 -0.10 3.40 -15.48
C GLU A 200 -0.61 4.07 -16.76
N ASN A 201 -0.82 5.37 -16.73
CA ASN A 201 -1.51 6.17 -17.76
C ASN A 201 -0.65 6.34 -19.03
N LYS A 202 -0.17 5.23 -19.63
CA LYS A 202 0.62 5.24 -20.87
C LYS A 202 -0.22 5.17 -22.15
N PHE A 203 -1.50 4.88 -22.01
CA PHE A 203 -2.40 4.78 -23.17
C PHE A 203 -3.45 5.90 -23.12
N SER A 204 -3.41 6.78 -24.08
CA SER A 204 -4.27 7.94 -24.24
C SER A 204 -5.75 7.63 -24.56
N TYR A 205 -6.24 6.43 -24.30
CA TYR A 205 -7.61 6.03 -24.58
C TYR A 205 -8.47 5.95 -23.34
N ASP A 206 -9.62 6.55 -23.40
CA ASP A 206 -10.60 6.77 -22.34
C ASP A 206 -11.27 5.50 -21.76
N LEU A 207 -10.94 4.33 -22.28
CA LEU A 207 -11.46 3.03 -21.86
C LEU A 207 -10.82 2.51 -20.55
N SER A 208 -9.76 3.14 -20.10
CA SER A 208 -8.89 2.69 -19.01
C SER A 208 -9.43 2.97 -17.60
N LYS A 209 -10.58 3.58 -17.48
CA LYS A 209 -11.04 4.15 -16.20
C LYS A 209 -11.64 3.15 -15.22
N SER A 210 -11.83 1.89 -15.60
CA SER A 210 -12.43 0.91 -14.70
C SER A 210 -11.38 -0.11 -14.28
N ARG A 211 -11.18 -0.25 -12.96
CA ARG A 211 -10.37 -1.32 -12.37
C ARG A 211 -10.76 -2.70 -12.89
N SER A 212 -12.05 -2.90 -13.14
CA SER A 212 -12.58 -4.15 -13.67
C SER A 212 -12.10 -4.44 -15.09
N PHE A 213 -11.97 -3.42 -15.93
CA PHE A 213 -11.38 -3.57 -17.26
C PHE A 213 -9.90 -3.97 -17.18
N CYS A 214 -9.13 -3.26 -16.34
CA CYS A 214 -7.71 -3.55 -16.17
C CYS A 214 -7.50 -4.96 -15.60
N LEU A 215 -8.30 -5.37 -14.62
CA LEU A 215 -8.28 -6.72 -14.05
C LEU A 215 -8.60 -7.78 -15.12
N GLY A 216 -9.62 -7.55 -15.93
CA GLY A 216 -9.99 -8.48 -17.01
C GLY A 216 -8.91 -8.61 -18.07
N PHE A 217 -8.28 -7.51 -18.47
CA PHE A 217 -7.16 -7.50 -19.42
C PHE A 217 -5.94 -8.25 -18.85
N ASP A 218 -5.54 -7.93 -17.63
CA ASP A 218 -4.42 -8.57 -16.97
C ASP A 218 -4.68 -10.07 -16.74
N ALA A 219 -5.93 -10.42 -16.36
CA ALA A 219 -6.34 -11.81 -16.21
C ALA A 219 -6.19 -12.61 -17.52
N MET A 220 -6.53 -12.00 -18.64
CA MET A 220 -6.34 -12.65 -19.96
C MET A 220 -4.85 -12.89 -20.25
N LEU A 221 -3.98 -11.90 -19.99
CA LEU A 221 -2.53 -12.05 -20.19
C LEU A 221 -1.93 -13.15 -19.30
N ILE A 222 -2.32 -13.15 -18.02
CA ILE A 222 -1.85 -14.13 -17.04
C ILE A 222 -2.34 -15.54 -17.40
N SER A 223 -3.59 -15.66 -17.81
CA SER A 223 -4.17 -16.93 -18.23
C SER A 223 -3.44 -17.52 -19.44
N PHE A 224 -3.10 -16.68 -20.40
CA PHE A 224 -2.28 -17.09 -21.54
C PHE A 224 -0.90 -17.58 -21.09
N ALA A 225 -0.26 -16.87 -20.15
CA ALA A 225 1.04 -17.27 -19.63
C ALA A 225 0.97 -18.61 -18.87
N ILE A 226 -0.05 -18.81 -18.03
CA ILE A 226 -0.25 -20.06 -17.28
C ILE A 226 -0.53 -21.23 -18.24
N ALA A 227 -1.42 -21.05 -19.21
CA ALA A 227 -1.80 -22.08 -20.18
C ALA A 227 -0.60 -22.53 -21.03
N ASN A 228 0.35 -21.63 -21.29
CA ASN A 228 1.59 -21.94 -22.01
C ASN A 228 2.78 -22.28 -21.08
N ASN A 229 2.53 -22.52 -19.78
CA ASN A 229 3.57 -22.79 -18.77
C ASN A 229 4.70 -21.75 -18.70
N LEU A 230 4.40 -20.50 -19.05
CA LEU A 230 5.35 -19.39 -18.96
C LEU A 230 5.45 -18.94 -17.48
N LYS A 231 6.68 -18.80 -17.01
CA LYS A 231 6.99 -18.37 -15.65
C LYS A 231 7.86 -17.14 -15.69
N GLY A 232 7.79 -16.33 -14.63
CA GLY A 232 8.58 -15.10 -14.53
C GLY A 232 7.73 -13.88 -14.29
N GLU A 233 8.26 -12.73 -14.65
CA GLU A 233 7.59 -11.43 -14.48
C GLU A 233 6.81 -11.05 -15.74
N LEU A 234 5.57 -10.62 -15.53
CA LEU A 234 4.68 -10.13 -16.57
C LEU A 234 4.17 -8.75 -16.16
N ARG A 235 4.35 -7.77 -17.01
CA ARG A 235 3.87 -6.41 -16.78
C ARG A 235 2.44 -6.26 -17.29
N GLY A 236 1.53 -6.05 -16.37
CA GLY A 236 0.12 -5.77 -16.63
C GLY A 236 -0.24 -4.30 -16.50
N LEU A 237 -1.53 -4.01 -16.61
CA LEU A 237 -2.07 -2.67 -16.40
C LEU A 237 -2.11 -2.26 -14.92
N LEU A 238 -2.35 -3.19 -14.03
CA LEU A 238 -2.47 -2.95 -12.58
C LEU A 238 -1.17 -3.08 -11.81
N GLY A 239 -0.11 -3.62 -12.43
CA GLY A 239 1.17 -3.82 -11.78
C GLY A 239 2.04 -4.86 -12.47
N ILE A 240 3.02 -5.34 -11.75
CA ILE A 240 3.92 -6.40 -12.18
C ILE A 240 3.46 -7.71 -11.52
N TYR A 241 3.18 -8.71 -12.33
CA TYR A 241 2.79 -10.03 -11.90
C TYR A 241 3.99 -10.97 -11.93
N LYS A 242 4.24 -11.67 -10.84
CA LYS A 242 5.22 -12.74 -10.79
C LYS A 242 4.50 -14.09 -10.81
N ILE A 243 4.69 -14.82 -11.90
CA ILE A 243 4.07 -16.13 -12.12
C ILE A 243 5.07 -17.20 -11.75
N THR A 244 4.73 -18.04 -10.80
CA THR A 244 5.51 -19.20 -10.36
C THR A 244 4.75 -20.50 -10.68
N SER A 245 5.29 -21.66 -10.31
CA SER A 245 4.56 -22.93 -10.42
C SER A 245 3.42 -23.10 -9.41
N GLU A 246 3.37 -22.22 -8.40
CA GLU A 246 2.43 -22.36 -7.28
C GLU A 246 1.39 -21.27 -7.23
N LYS A 247 1.78 -20.04 -7.56
CA LYS A 247 0.95 -18.84 -7.39
C LYS A 247 1.31 -17.72 -8.36
N VAL A 248 0.37 -16.79 -8.48
CA VAL A 248 0.60 -15.46 -9.07
C VAL A 248 0.61 -14.44 -7.94
N THR A 249 1.57 -13.55 -7.93
CA THR A 249 1.62 -12.40 -7.00
C THR A 249 1.59 -11.11 -7.78
N LEU A 250 0.79 -10.15 -7.34
CA LEU A 250 0.71 -8.80 -7.90
C LEU A 250 1.52 -7.83 -7.05
N GLU A 251 2.42 -7.12 -7.68
CA GLU A 251 3.07 -5.93 -7.15
C GLU A 251 2.48 -4.70 -7.84
N SER A 252 1.61 -3.98 -7.15
CA SER A 252 0.92 -2.80 -7.66
C SER A 252 1.89 -1.63 -7.87
N TYR A 253 1.56 -0.73 -8.78
CA TYR A 253 2.30 0.50 -8.93
C TYR A 253 2.10 1.41 -7.71
N ILE A 254 3.13 2.18 -7.37
CA ILE A 254 3.09 3.22 -6.33
C ILE A 254 3.26 4.56 -7.04
N ASN A 255 2.25 5.41 -6.96
CA ASN A 255 2.15 6.71 -7.62
C ASN A 255 2.18 7.85 -6.61
#